data_fd70358b47d91231a348f9babc375d69
#
_entry.id   fd70358b47d91231a348f9babc375d69
#
_cell.length_a   1.000
_cell.length_b   1.000
_cell.length_c   1.000
_cell.angle_alpha   90.00
_cell.angle_beta   90.00
_cell.angle_gamma   90.00
#
_symmetry.space_group_name_H-M   'P 1'
#
loop_
_entity.id
_entity.type
_entity.pdbx_description
1 polymer ?
#
loop_
_entity_poly.entity_id
_entity_poly.type
_entity_poly.pdbx_seq_one_letter_code
_entity_poly.pdbx_strand_id
1 'polypeptide(L)'
;MKSFMASPSNIERKWYVVDATGHTLGRLSSEIASILRGKNKPTFTPHIDTGDYIVVVNADKIKVTGKKMDQKVYYHHSDYVGGMKEQTLKEKLAKKPEDVIYLAVKGMLPKGPLGRQMIKKLHIYAGPEHKQQAQQPKALEIKY
;
A
#
# COMPACT_ATOMS: atom_id res chain seq x y z
N MET A 1 -22.61 -22.40 19.77
CA MET A 1 -22.06 -21.92 18.48
C MET A 1 -20.94 -20.92 18.76
N LYS A 2 -19.76 -21.15 18.20
CA LYS A 2 -18.62 -20.24 18.36
C LYS A 2 -18.30 -19.57 17.04
N SER A 3 -18.12 -18.25 17.01
CA SER A 3 -17.62 -17.55 15.84
C SER A 3 -16.14 -17.82 15.63
N PHE A 4 -15.69 -17.79 14.37
CA PHE A 4 -14.28 -17.97 14.04
C PHE A 4 -13.45 -16.81 14.60
N MET A 5 -12.33 -17.13 15.20
CA MET A 5 -11.32 -16.17 15.64
C MET A 5 -9.96 -16.61 15.11
N ALA A 6 -9.30 -15.72 14.35
CA ALA A 6 -7.98 -16.00 13.80
C ALA A 6 -6.92 -16.13 14.89
N SER A 7 -5.98 -17.02 14.68
CA SER A 7 -4.78 -17.15 15.50
C SER A 7 -3.55 -17.24 14.59
N PRO A 8 -2.34 -16.96 15.08
CA PRO A 8 -1.14 -17.02 14.24
C PRO A 8 -0.91 -18.40 13.57
N SER A 9 -1.46 -19.46 14.16
CA SER A 9 -1.33 -20.83 13.64
C SER A 9 -2.32 -21.19 12.54
N ASN A 10 -3.45 -20.46 12.41
CA ASN A 10 -4.51 -20.78 11.45
C ASN A 10 -4.70 -19.73 10.36
N ILE A 11 -3.76 -18.82 10.20
CA ILE A 11 -3.77 -17.77 9.17
C ILE A 11 -2.99 -18.25 7.95
N GLU A 12 -3.62 -18.24 6.78
CA GLU A 12 -2.96 -18.41 5.50
C GLU A 12 -2.76 -17.07 4.82
N ARG A 13 -1.54 -16.77 4.41
CA ARG A 13 -1.19 -15.56 3.67
C ARG A 13 -0.73 -15.93 2.27
N LYS A 14 -1.33 -15.27 1.29
CA LYS A 14 -0.99 -15.43 -0.13
C LYS A 14 -0.19 -14.22 -0.61
N TRP A 15 0.50 -14.41 -1.72
CA TRP A 15 1.24 -13.35 -2.39
C TRP A 15 0.53 -12.95 -3.66
N TYR A 16 0.37 -11.65 -3.86
CA TYR A 16 -0.24 -11.09 -5.05
C TYR A 16 0.67 -10.03 -5.66
N VAL A 17 0.66 -9.95 -6.98
CA VAL A 17 1.31 -8.88 -7.73
C VAL A 17 0.24 -8.03 -8.41
N VAL A 18 0.37 -6.72 -8.29
CA VAL A 18 -0.55 -5.73 -8.86
C VAL A 18 0.24 -4.77 -9.74
N ASP A 19 -0.24 -4.56 -10.96
CA ASP A 19 0.32 -3.54 -11.86
C ASP A 19 -0.39 -2.21 -11.62
N ALA A 20 0.37 -1.19 -11.25
CA ALA A 20 -0.14 0.16 -10.99
C ALA A 20 -0.39 0.97 -12.27
N THR A 21 -0.01 0.47 -13.44
CA THR A 21 -0.14 1.19 -14.70
C THR A 21 -1.60 1.54 -14.98
N GLY A 22 -1.87 2.84 -15.16
CA GLY A 22 -3.21 3.32 -15.49
C GLY A 22 -4.20 3.38 -14.34
N HIS A 23 -3.86 2.89 -13.16
CA HIS A 23 -4.70 2.98 -11.97
C HIS A 23 -4.61 4.35 -11.31
N THR A 24 -5.74 4.80 -10.75
CA THR A 24 -5.80 6.03 -9.94
C THR A 24 -5.20 5.76 -8.56
N LEU A 25 -4.29 6.62 -8.12
CA LEU A 25 -3.57 6.46 -6.85
C LEU A 25 -4.48 6.15 -5.65
N GLY A 26 -5.52 6.97 -5.43
CA GLY A 26 -6.39 6.81 -4.27
C GLY A 26 -7.20 5.51 -4.28
N ARG A 27 -7.77 5.17 -5.41
CA ARG A 27 -8.59 3.94 -5.58
C ARG A 27 -7.75 2.68 -5.48
N LEU A 28 -6.59 2.66 -6.14
CA LEU A 28 -5.64 1.56 -6.01
C LEU A 28 -5.19 1.37 -4.57
N SER A 29 -4.84 2.45 -3.89
CA SER A 29 -4.36 2.40 -2.51
C SER A 29 -5.42 1.92 -1.52
N SER A 30 -6.70 2.25 -1.74
CA SER A 30 -7.79 1.77 -0.88
C SER A 30 -8.00 0.26 -1.00
N GLU A 31 -7.94 -0.29 -2.20
CA GLU A 31 -8.03 -1.73 -2.43
C GLU A 31 -6.82 -2.48 -1.82
N ILE A 32 -5.62 -1.96 -2.04
CA ILE A 32 -4.40 -2.51 -1.44
C ILE A 32 -4.51 -2.51 0.09
N ALA A 33 -4.94 -1.42 0.71
CA ALA A 33 -5.11 -1.34 2.16
C ALA A 33 -6.14 -2.35 2.68
N SER A 34 -7.23 -2.56 1.96
CA SER A 34 -8.25 -3.55 2.29
C SER A 34 -7.68 -4.98 2.29
N ILE A 35 -6.88 -5.32 1.29
CA ILE A 35 -6.24 -6.65 1.19
C ILE A 35 -5.17 -6.83 2.26
N LEU A 36 -4.35 -5.82 2.52
CA LEU A 36 -3.32 -5.87 3.57
C LEU A 36 -3.93 -6.05 4.97
N ARG A 37 -5.10 -5.48 5.20
CA ARG A 37 -5.84 -5.65 6.45
C ARG A 37 -6.59 -6.98 6.54
N GLY A 38 -6.89 -7.59 5.40
CA GLY A 38 -7.62 -8.86 5.31
C GLY A 38 -9.13 -8.72 5.31
N LYS A 39 -9.67 -7.53 5.05
CA LYS A 39 -11.13 -7.30 5.00
C LYS A 39 -11.87 -8.09 3.92
N ASN A 40 -11.17 -8.52 2.89
CA ASN A 40 -11.73 -9.35 1.81
C ASN A 40 -11.89 -10.82 2.19
N LYS A 41 -11.38 -11.23 3.35
CA LYS A 41 -11.47 -12.62 3.82
C LYS A 41 -12.61 -12.81 4.81
N PRO A 42 -13.34 -13.95 4.75
CA PRO A 42 -14.34 -14.29 5.77
C PRO A 42 -13.71 -14.54 7.15
N THR A 43 -12.41 -14.84 7.19
CA THR A 43 -11.64 -15.07 8.43
C THR A 43 -11.12 -13.78 9.09
N PHE A 44 -11.53 -12.62 8.59
CA PHE A 44 -11.07 -11.32 9.12
C PHE A 44 -11.32 -11.20 10.63
N THR A 45 -10.25 -10.88 11.37
CA THR A 45 -10.30 -10.63 12.81
C THR A 45 -9.62 -9.30 13.10
N PRO A 46 -10.31 -8.31 13.74
CA PRO A 46 -9.80 -6.94 13.85
C PRO A 46 -8.47 -6.79 14.61
N HIS A 47 -8.22 -7.64 15.60
CA HIS A 47 -7.02 -7.54 16.45
C HIS A 47 -5.82 -8.35 15.94
N ILE A 48 -5.99 -9.09 14.84
CA ILE A 48 -4.93 -9.92 14.23
C ILE A 48 -4.76 -9.53 12.77
N ASP A 49 -3.52 -9.56 12.31
CA ASP A 49 -3.18 -9.32 10.91
C ASP A 49 -3.48 -10.57 10.07
N THR A 50 -4.63 -10.59 9.42
CA THR A 50 -5.10 -11.68 8.55
C THR A 50 -4.87 -11.42 7.06
N GLY A 51 -4.30 -10.27 6.69
CA GLY A 51 -4.13 -9.85 5.31
C GLY A 51 -3.03 -10.60 4.56
N ASP A 52 -2.99 -10.40 3.25
CA ASP A 52 -2.04 -11.00 2.33
C ASP A 52 -0.87 -10.08 2.02
N TYR A 53 0.18 -10.64 1.43
CA TYR A 53 1.31 -9.89 0.89
C TYR A 53 0.97 -9.33 -0.50
N ILE A 54 1.34 -8.09 -0.74
CA ILE A 54 1.14 -7.44 -2.04
C ILE A 54 2.46 -6.89 -2.56
N VAL A 55 2.71 -7.17 -3.83
CA VAL A 55 3.80 -6.59 -4.61
C VAL A 55 3.18 -5.67 -5.66
N VAL A 56 3.55 -4.40 -5.63
CA VAL A 56 3.11 -3.41 -6.63
C VAL A 56 4.26 -3.13 -7.58
N VAL A 57 4.00 -3.23 -8.87
CA VAL A 57 4.95 -2.92 -9.94
C VAL A 57 4.50 -1.72 -10.74
N ASN A 58 5.40 -1.10 -11.48
CA ASN A 58 5.14 0.10 -12.29
C ASN A 58 4.58 1.29 -11.49
N ALA A 59 5.10 1.51 -10.29
CA ALA A 59 4.65 2.61 -9.44
C ALA A 59 4.87 4.00 -10.08
N ASP A 60 5.81 4.13 -11.00
CA ASP A 60 6.08 5.34 -11.76
C ASP A 60 4.95 5.73 -12.73
N LYS A 61 4.11 4.76 -13.12
CA LYS A 61 3.01 4.94 -14.09
C LYS A 61 1.65 5.14 -13.44
N ILE A 62 1.61 5.40 -12.14
CA ILE A 62 0.37 5.70 -11.42
C ILE A 62 -0.26 7.00 -11.92
N LYS A 63 -1.59 7.05 -11.98
CA LYS A 63 -2.33 8.24 -12.39
C LYS A 63 -2.96 8.96 -11.20
N VAL A 64 -3.12 10.27 -11.36
CA VAL A 64 -3.90 11.11 -10.45
C VAL A 64 -4.87 11.97 -11.25
N THR A 65 -6.00 12.31 -10.65
CA THR A 65 -7.05 13.12 -11.30
C THR A 65 -6.85 14.61 -11.06
N GLY A 66 -7.39 15.43 -11.95
CA GLY A 66 -7.35 16.88 -11.83
C GLY A 66 -5.94 17.46 -11.86
N LYS A 67 -5.73 18.53 -11.10
CA LYS A 67 -4.45 19.25 -11.02
C LYS A 67 -3.56 18.77 -9.86
N LYS A 68 -3.81 17.59 -9.29
CA LYS A 68 -3.07 17.07 -8.14
C LYS A 68 -1.58 16.88 -8.41
N MET A 69 -1.19 16.61 -9.64
CA MET A 69 0.22 16.47 -10.01
C MET A 69 1.05 17.69 -9.62
N ASP A 70 0.51 18.88 -9.81
CA ASP A 70 1.19 20.14 -9.52
C ASP A 70 0.80 20.74 -8.17
N GLN A 71 -0.43 20.50 -7.69
CA GLN A 71 -0.98 21.16 -6.51
C GLN A 71 -0.89 20.34 -5.23
N LYS A 72 -0.81 19.02 -5.33
CA LYS A 72 -0.66 18.18 -4.12
C LYS A 72 0.74 18.33 -3.55
N VAL A 73 0.81 18.74 -2.27
CA VAL A 73 2.08 18.95 -1.57
C VAL A 73 2.20 17.98 -0.41
N TYR A 74 3.38 17.36 -0.29
CA TYR A 74 3.78 16.54 0.84
C TYR A 74 4.63 17.38 1.79
N TYR A 75 4.22 17.42 3.05
CA TYR A 75 4.91 18.17 4.10
C TYR A 75 5.70 17.22 5.01
N HIS A 76 6.90 17.65 5.35
CA HIS A 76 7.74 16.97 6.33
C HIS A 76 8.44 18.00 7.21
N HIS A 77 8.38 17.81 8.53
CA HIS A 77 9.03 18.68 9.50
C HIS A 77 10.21 17.96 10.15
N SER A 78 11.37 18.64 10.21
CA SER A 78 12.60 18.07 10.77
C SER A 78 12.72 18.20 12.30
N ASP A 79 11.68 18.70 12.98
CA ASP A 79 11.62 19.00 14.41
C ASP A 79 12.53 20.16 14.89
N TYR A 80 13.10 20.92 13.95
CA TYR A 80 13.81 22.17 14.21
C TYR A 80 12.96 23.37 13.80
N VAL A 81 13.20 24.52 14.44
CA VAL A 81 12.52 25.77 14.06
C VAL A 81 12.81 26.08 12.59
N GLY A 82 11.75 26.37 11.82
CA GLY A 82 11.84 26.58 10.36
C GLY A 82 12.15 25.34 9.53
N GLY A 83 12.03 24.13 10.11
CA GLY A 83 12.36 22.87 9.48
C GLY A 83 11.26 22.25 8.61
N MET A 84 10.19 22.99 8.26
CA MET A 84 9.16 22.51 7.35
C MET A 84 9.67 22.37 5.93
N LYS A 85 9.57 21.17 5.38
CA LYS A 85 9.93 20.86 3.98
C LYS A 85 8.69 20.54 3.18
N GLU A 86 8.62 21.05 1.98
CA GLU A 86 7.53 20.86 1.05
C GLU A 86 8.05 20.19 -0.22
N GLN A 87 7.23 19.30 -0.77
CA GLN A 87 7.54 18.60 -2.01
C GLN A 87 6.24 18.34 -2.77
N THR A 88 6.18 18.73 -4.04
CA THR A 88 5.02 18.45 -4.88
C THR A 88 4.95 16.97 -5.26
N LEU A 89 3.76 16.49 -5.64
CA LEU A 89 3.57 15.13 -6.11
C LEU A 89 4.46 14.81 -7.32
N LYS A 90 4.58 15.76 -8.25
CA LYS A 90 5.44 15.63 -9.43
C LYS A 90 6.91 15.40 -9.07
N GLU A 91 7.43 16.19 -8.14
CA GLU A 91 8.81 16.04 -7.65
C GLU A 91 9.02 14.72 -6.92
N LYS A 92 8.03 14.30 -6.13
CA LYS A 92 8.11 13.04 -5.39
C LYS A 92 8.07 11.83 -6.31
N LEU A 93 7.23 11.83 -7.34
CA LEU A 93 7.20 10.78 -8.36
C LEU A 93 8.52 10.70 -9.15
N ALA A 94 9.15 11.85 -9.43
CA ALA A 94 10.43 11.87 -10.12
C ALA A 94 11.59 11.30 -9.27
N LYS A 95 11.58 11.56 -7.96
CA LYS A 95 12.62 11.09 -7.04
C LYS A 95 12.41 9.67 -6.55
N LYS A 96 11.20 9.38 -6.06
CA LYS A 96 10.85 8.12 -5.40
C LYS A 96 9.38 7.78 -5.62
N PRO A 97 9.01 7.18 -6.75
CA PRO A 97 7.61 6.86 -7.03
C PRO A 97 7.02 5.85 -6.03
N GLU A 98 7.83 4.97 -5.45
CA GLU A 98 7.39 4.00 -4.46
C GLU A 98 6.80 4.68 -3.21
N ASP A 99 7.39 5.78 -2.78
CA ASP A 99 6.94 6.52 -1.59
C ASP A 99 5.52 7.08 -1.74
N VAL A 100 5.11 7.41 -2.95
CA VAL A 100 3.77 7.96 -3.22
C VAL A 100 2.69 6.94 -2.88
N ILE A 101 2.82 5.72 -3.37
CA ILE A 101 1.89 4.63 -3.07
C ILE A 101 2.01 4.22 -1.60
N TYR A 102 3.23 4.11 -1.09
CA TYR A 102 3.47 3.75 0.32
C TYR A 102 2.77 4.70 1.29
N LEU A 103 2.91 6.01 1.10
CA LEU A 103 2.28 7.02 1.96
C LEU A 103 0.76 7.00 1.85
N ALA A 104 0.23 6.79 0.65
CA ALA A 104 -1.21 6.69 0.44
C ALA A 104 -1.80 5.47 1.17
N VAL A 105 -1.19 4.31 1.05
CA VAL A 105 -1.62 3.09 1.74
C VAL A 105 -1.44 3.21 3.25
N LYS A 106 -0.31 3.74 3.71
CA LYS A 106 -0.03 3.97 5.13
C LYS A 106 -1.08 4.85 5.79
N GLY A 107 -1.54 5.89 5.10
CA GLY A 107 -2.62 6.77 5.57
C GLY A 107 -3.98 6.08 5.71
N MET A 108 -4.21 5.00 4.95
CA MET A 108 -5.46 4.22 4.94
C MET A 108 -5.45 3.02 5.89
N LEU A 109 -4.28 2.63 6.38
CA LEU A 109 -4.15 1.55 7.36
C LEU A 109 -4.36 2.07 8.80
N PRO A 110 -4.70 1.19 9.76
CA PRO A 110 -4.81 1.59 11.16
C PRO A 110 -3.53 2.23 11.70
N LYS A 111 -3.71 3.17 12.61
CA LYS A 111 -2.60 3.80 13.35
C LYS A 111 -2.26 2.90 14.55
N GLY A 112 -1.04 2.52 14.72
CA GLY A 112 -0.63 1.71 15.85
C GLY A 112 0.25 0.52 15.47
N PRO A 113 0.60 -0.35 16.42
CA PRO A 113 1.52 -1.48 16.16
C PRO A 113 1.03 -2.44 15.09
N LEU A 114 -0.25 -2.77 15.08
CA LEU A 114 -0.84 -3.69 14.09
C LEU A 114 -0.79 -3.11 12.67
N GLY A 115 -1.12 -1.84 12.50
CA GLY A 115 -1.01 -1.14 11.21
C GLY A 115 0.43 -1.08 10.71
N ARG A 116 1.40 -0.89 11.59
CA ARG A 116 2.83 -0.94 11.25
C ARG A 116 3.30 -2.33 10.80
N GLN A 117 2.70 -3.38 11.32
CA GLN A 117 2.94 -4.75 10.84
C GLN A 117 2.30 -5.00 9.47
N MET A 118 1.08 -4.49 9.27
CA MET A 118 0.37 -4.62 7.98
C MET A 118 1.14 -3.99 6.83
N ILE A 119 1.68 -2.78 7.01
CA ILE A 119 2.40 -2.07 5.96
C ILE A 119 3.70 -2.78 5.53
N LYS A 120 4.31 -3.58 6.39
CA LYS A 120 5.51 -4.36 6.08
C LYS A 120 5.26 -5.46 5.03
N LYS A 121 4.01 -5.85 4.81
CA LYS A 121 3.63 -6.82 3.78
C LYS A 121 3.49 -6.20 2.39
N LEU A 122 3.63 -4.90 2.26
CA LEU A 122 3.58 -4.18 1.00
C LEU A 122 4.98 -3.97 0.45
N HIS A 123 5.20 -4.46 -0.76
CA HIS A 123 6.44 -4.28 -1.52
C HIS A 123 6.12 -3.49 -2.79
N ILE A 124 6.81 -2.37 -3.01
CA ILE A 124 6.54 -1.48 -4.13
C ILE A 124 7.80 -1.34 -4.97
N TYR A 125 7.64 -1.44 -6.28
CA TYR A 125 8.72 -1.28 -7.26
C TYR A 125 8.31 -0.27 -8.33
N ALA A 126 9.22 0.63 -8.66
CA ALA A 126 9.00 1.64 -9.70
C ALA A 126 8.87 1.02 -11.10
N GLY A 127 9.68 0.02 -11.39
CA GLY A 127 9.70 -0.67 -12.68
C GLY A 127 8.81 -1.91 -12.74
N PRO A 128 8.86 -2.64 -13.87
CA PRO A 128 8.05 -3.84 -14.06
C PRO A 128 8.59 -5.08 -13.33
N GLU A 129 9.82 -5.04 -12.86
CA GLU A 129 10.46 -6.19 -12.21
C GLU A 129 10.37 -6.09 -10.69
N HIS A 130 10.24 -7.24 -10.03
CA HIS A 130 10.24 -7.35 -8.57
C HIS A 130 11.20 -8.46 -8.09
N LYS A 131 11.56 -8.42 -6.82
CA LYS A 131 12.51 -9.36 -6.22
C LYS A 131 11.84 -10.57 -5.53
N GLN A 132 10.53 -10.68 -5.57
CA GLN A 132 9.73 -11.71 -4.89
C GLN A 132 9.39 -12.90 -5.79
N GLN A 133 10.24 -13.26 -6.72
CA GLN A 133 10.01 -14.39 -7.63
C GLN A 133 9.92 -15.75 -6.89
N ALA A 134 10.70 -15.92 -5.83
CA ALA A 134 10.69 -17.14 -5.02
C ALA A 134 9.33 -17.41 -4.36
N GLN A 135 8.58 -16.37 -4.03
CA GLN A 135 7.25 -16.47 -3.43
C GLN A 135 6.14 -16.76 -4.44
N GLN A 136 6.44 -16.72 -5.75
CA GLN A 136 5.50 -16.96 -6.83
C GLN A 136 4.18 -16.17 -6.67
N PRO A 137 4.22 -14.82 -6.63
CA PRO A 137 3.02 -14.03 -6.44
C PRO A 137 2.06 -14.21 -7.61
N LYS A 138 0.76 -14.34 -7.31
CA LYS A 138 -0.28 -14.44 -8.31
C LYS A 138 -0.68 -13.05 -8.81
N ALA A 139 -0.91 -12.93 -10.11
CA ALA A 139 -1.43 -11.69 -10.68
C ALA A 139 -2.83 -11.40 -10.11
N LEU A 140 -3.05 -10.17 -9.68
CA LEU A 140 -4.32 -9.68 -9.17
C LEU A 140 -4.74 -8.45 -9.96
N GLU A 141 -5.88 -8.53 -10.60
CA GLU A 141 -6.52 -7.36 -11.21
C GLU A 141 -7.41 -6.67 -10.21
N ILE A 142 -7.17 -5.39 -9.98
CA ILE A 142 -8.02 -4.56 -9.13
C ILE A 142 -9.04 -3.84 -10.02
N LYS A 143 -10.31 -4.11 -9.72
CA LYS A 143 -11.46 -3.47 -10.37
C LYS A 143 -12.19 -2.60 -9.35
N TYR A 144 -12.47 -1.36 -9.69
CA TYR A 144 -13.19 -0.40 -8.86
C TYR A 144 -14.18 0.44 -9.67
#